data_d20429db52eb0d3bb3d1722db6df7c6d
#
_entry.id   d20429db52eb0d3bb3d1722db6df7c6d
#
_cell.length_a   1.000
_cell.length_b   1.000
_cell.length_c   1.000
_cell.angle_alpha   90.00
_cell.angle_beta   90.00
_cell.angle_gamma   90.00
#
_symmetry.space_group_name_H-M   'P 1'
#
loop_
_entity.id
_entity.type
_entity.pdbx_description
1 polymer ?
#
loop_
_entity_poly.entity_id
_entity_poly.type
_entity_poly.pdbx_seq_one_letter_code
_entity_poly.pdbx_strand_id
1 'polypeptide(L)'
;MKRGFQVVSAYQEAGLTLPKRQTKQAAGYDFAAATDFTLPSIWKGNFIKALYKLRQTKRYLTVGELDRADESLKPYLVPTGIKAYMQPDEVLILVNRSSGPLKRRLILPNGVGIIDADYYDNPANEGEIFVQLVNYGLRDYHIKKGERIAQGIFVPYLVADQEEVPQAKRSGGFGSTKQ
;
A
#
# COMPACT_ATOMS: atom_id res chain seq x y z
N MET A 1 15.14 -21.35 -4.66
CA MET A 1 14.73 -20.51 -3.51
C MET A 1 13.23 -20.58 -3.42
N LYS A 2 12.63 -20.64 -2.21
CA LYS A 2 11.16 -20.81 -2.07
C LYS A 2 10.41 -19.45 -2.00
N ARG A 3 10.91 -18.52 -1.23
CA ARG A 3 10.32 -17.19 -1.05
C ARG A 3 11.36 -16.15 -0.67
N GLY A 4 11.10 -14.88 -0.97
CA GLY A 4 12.00 -13.78 -0.64
C GLY A 4 11.65 -12.48 -1.35
N PHE A 5 12.62 -11.57 -1.34
CA PHE A 5 12.45 -10.21 -1.87
C PHE A 5 13.59 -9.90 -2.83
N GLN A 6 13.30 -9.04 -3.80
CA GLN A 6 14.28 -8.45 -4.70
C GLN A 6 13.98 -6.97 -4.91
N VAL A 7 14.99 -6.20 -5.27
CA VAL A 7 14.82 -4.81 -5.71
C VAL A 7 14.38 -4.82 -7.17
N VAL A 8 13.37 -4.02 -7.53
CA VAL A 8 12.98 -3.83 -8.93
C VAL A 8 14.03 -3.05 -9.70
N SER A 9 14.07 -3.20 -11.02
CA SER A 9 15.15 -2.63 -11.86
C SER A 9 15.31 -1.11 -11.69
N ALA A 10 14.20 -0.39 -11.56
CA ALA A 10 14.19 1.07 -11.37
C ALA A 10 14.90 1.56 -10.10
N TYR A 11 15.16 0.69 -9.12
CA TYR A 11 15.76 1.06 -7.83
C TYR A 11 17.07 0.31 -7.54
N GLN A 12 17.67 -0.41 -8.50
CA GLN A 12 18.90 -1.19 -8.26
C GLN A 12 20.04 -0.33 -7.73
N GLU A 13 20.23 0.86 -8.27
CA GLU A 13 21.27 1.81 -7.86
C GLU A 13 20.87 2.65 -6.62
N ALA A 14 19.65 2.46 -6.10
CA ALA A 14 19.14 3.29 -5.01
C ALA A 14 19.64 2.89 -3.62
N GLY A 15 20.41 1.79 -3.49
CA GLY A 15 20.93 1.31 -2.21
C GLY A 15 19.85 0.91 -1.21
N LEU A 16 18.74 0.35 -1.69
CA LEU A 16 17.64 -0.08 -0.84
C LEU A 16 18.02 -1.31 0.00
N THR A 17 17.52 -1.34 1.22
CA THR A 17 17.63 -2.52 2.08
C THR A 17 16.42 -3.41 1.88
N LEU A 18 16.64 -4.71 1.59
CA LEU A 18 15.55 -5.69 1.50
C LEU A 18 14.78 -5.80 2.82
N PRO A 19 13.48 -6.09 2.77
CA PRO A 19 12.67 -6.31 3.95
C PRO A 19 13.26 -7.38 4.87
N LYS A 20 13.32 -7.08 6.17
CA LYS A 20 13.88 -8.01 7.17
C LYS A 20 13.06 -8.02 8.46
N ARG A 21 13.08 -9.15 9.14
CA ARG A 21 12.53 -9.29 10.48
C ARG A 21 13.46 -8.62 11.49
N GLN A 22 12.89 -7.96 12.48
CA GLN A 22 13.69 -7.23 13.48
C GLN A 22 14.14 -8.11 14.65
N THR A 23 13.46 -9.23 14.89
CA THR A 23 13.80 -10.18 15.95
C THR A 23 13.71 -11.61 15.43
N LYS A 24 14.32 -12.54 16.15
CA LYS A 24 14.40 -13.96 15.76
C LYS A 24 13.02 -14.62 15.56
N GLN A 25 12.02 -14.23 16.33
CA GLN A 25 10.67 -14.80 16.30
C GLN A 25 9.62 -13.84 15.69
N ALA A 26 10.02 -12.69 15.14
CA ALA A 26 9.08 -11.85 14.42
C ALA A 26 8.58 -12.56 13.16
N ALA A 27 7.28 -12.51 12.89
CA ALA A 27 6.69 -13.01 11.65
C ALA A 27 6.84 -11.99 10.51
N GLY A 28 6.74 -10.69 10.84
CA GLY A 28 6.69 -9.61 9.86
C GLY A 28 8.07 -9.16 9.38
N TYR A 29 8.18 -8.96 8.07
CA TYR A 29 9.29 -8.32 7.39
C TYR A 29 8.98 -6.84 7.23
N ASP A 30 9.80 -5.94 7.76
CA ASP A 30 9.57 -4.50 7.65
C ASP A 30 9.84 -3.99 6.22
N PHE A 31 8.86 -3.33 5.64
CA PHE A 31 8.97 -2.60 4.37
C PHE A 31 9.26 -1.13 4.63
N ALA A 32 10.23 -0.59 3.89
CA ALA A 32 10.63 0.80 3.97
C ALA A 32 10.27 1.57 2.68
N ALA A 33 10.11 2.87 2.80
CA ALA A 33 9.93 3.75 1.64
C ALA A 33 11.20 3.81 0.79
N ALA A 34 11.04 3.70 -0.53
CA ALA A 34 12.16 3.78 -1.49
C ALA A 34 12.69 5.19 -1.65
N THR A 35 11.85 6.19 -1.43
CA THR A 35 12.15 7.62 -1.60
C THR A 35 11.57 8.44 -0.46
N ASP A 36 11.99 9.69 -0.33
CA ASP A 36 11.30 10.68 0.48
C ASP A 36 9.88 10.89 -0.08
N PHE A 37 8.89 10.94 0.80
CA PHE A 37 7.48 11.06 0.40
C PHE A 37 6.70 11.92 1.39
N THR A 38 5.91 12.86 0.90
CA THR A 38 5.04 13.68 1.75
C THR A 38 3.61 13.18 1.66
N LEU A 39 3.05 12.77 2.80
CA LEU A 39 1.65 12.40 2.96
C LEU A 39 0.87 13.61 3.50
N PRO A 40 0.07 14.28 2.67
CA PRO A 40 -0.79 15.36 3.16
C PRO A 40 -1.77 14.85 4.21
N SER A 41 -2.12 15.73 5.15
CA SER A 41 -3.20 15.47 6.10
C SER A 41 -4.55 15.46 5.38
N ILE A 42 -5.41 14.47 5.65
CA ILE A 42 -6.80 14.45 5.13
C ILE A 42 -7.63 15.67 5.59
N TRP A 43 -7.22 16.29 6.69
CA TRP A 43 -7.90 17.47 7.22
C TRP A 43 -7.54 18.77 6.50
N LYS A 44 -6.56 18.73 5.62
CA LYS A 44 -6.20 19.87 4.77
C LYS A 44 -6.95 19.82 3.45
N GLY A 45 -7.43 20.98 3.01
CA GLY A 45 -7.93 21.14 1.66
C GLY A 45 -9.45 21.07 1.49
N ASN A 46 -9.89 20.48 0.39
CA ASN A 46 -11.27 20.59 -0.09
C ASN A 46 -12.29 19.88 0.79
N PHE A 47 -11.90 18.79 1.46
CA PHE A 47 -12.79 18.04 2.36
C PHE A 47 -13.27 18.91 3.53
N ILE A 48 -12.38 19.61 4.22
CA ILE A 48 -12.77 20.52 5.32
C ILE A 48 -13.59 21.70 4.81
N LYS A 49 -13.23 22.25 3.65
CA LYS A 49 -14.03 23.31 3.02
C LYS A 49 -15.45 22.84 2.69
N ALA A 50 -15.58 21.61 2.18
CA ALA A 50 -16.88 20.99 1.89
C ALA A 50 -17.71 20.82 3.17
N LEU A 51 -17.14 20.25 4.24
CA LEU A 51 -17.82 20.10 5.53
C LEU A 51 -18.25 21.45 6.12
N TYR A 52 -17.38 22.46 6.08
CA TYR A 52 -17.71 23.79 6.57
C TYR A 52 -18.86 24.41 5.80
N LYS A 53 -18.88 24.25 4.48
CA LYS A 53 -19.94 24.77 3.60
C LYS A 53 -21.28 24.08 3.86
N LEU A 54 -21.30 22.75 4.02
CA LEU A 54 -22.50 22.00 4.40
C LEU A 54 -23.09 22.48 5.74
N ARG A 55 -22.24 22.79 6.72
CA ARG A 55 -22.70 23.24 8.04
C ARG A 55 -23.26 24.66 8.05
N GLN A 56 -22.65 25.58 7.28
CA GLN A 56 -23.02 27.00 7.35
C GLN A 56 -24.19 27.38 6.47
N THR A 57 -24.30 26.81 5.27
CA THR A 57 -25.19 27.37 4.25
C THR A 57 -26.47 26.59 4.04
N LYS A 58 -26.64 25.40 4.67
CA LYS A 58 -27.68 24.40 4.32
C LYS A 58 -27.77 24.18 2.79
N ARG A 59 -26.74 24.54 2.06
CA ARG A 59 -26.66 24.43 0.60
C ARG A 59 -26.06 23.08 0.25
N TYR A 60 -26.65 22.39 -0.71
CA TYR A 60 -26.06 21.19 -1.28
C TYR A 60 -24.73 21.56 -1.95
N LEU A 61 -23.73 20.66 -1.80
CA LEU A 61 -22.50 20.76 -2.57
C LEU A 61 -22.79 20.45 -4.04
N THR A 62 -22.13 21.15 -4.93
CA THR A 62 -22.14 20.79 -6.35
C THR A 62 -21.36 19.48 -6.55
N VAL A 63 -21.65 18.74 -7.64
CA VAL A 63 -20.93 17.50 -8.01
C VAL A 63 -19.43 17.77 -8.04
N GLY A 64 -18.97 18.84 -8.68
CA GLY A 64 -17.55 19.14 -8.76
C GLY A 64 -16.88 19.55 -7.41
N GLU A 65 -17.67 19.93 -6.39
CA GLU A 65 -17.15 20.15 -5.03
C GLU A 65 -17.03 18.82 -4.27
N LEU A 66 -17.98 17.91 -4.49
CA LEU A 66 -17.90 16.55 -3.96
C LEU A 66 -16.72 15.79 -4.55
N ASP A 67 -16.55 15.81 -5.87
CA ASP A 67 -15.45 15.14 -6.56
C ASP A 67 -14.08 15.61 -6.04
N ARG A 68 -13.92 16.93 -5.85
CA ARG A 68 -12.69 17.49 -5.28
C ARG A 68 -12.47 17.13 -3.82
N ALA A 69 -13.55 16.96 -3.06
CA ALA A 69 -13.45 16.49 -1.67
C ALA A 69 -13.04 15.02 -1.62
N ASP A 70 -13.67 14.18 -2.44
CA ASP A 70 -13.35 12.75 -2.56
C ASP A 70 -11.90 12.52 -3.03
N GLU A 71 -11.44 13.29 -4.03
CA GLU A 71 -10.06 13.21 -4.50
C GLU A 71 -9.05 13.47 -3.37
N SER A 72 -9.37 14.39 -2.43
CA SER A 72 -8.51 14.68 -1.29
C SER A 72 -8.47 13.56 -0.23
N LEU A 73 -9.38 12.61 -0.29
CA LEU A 73 -9.45 11.45 0.62
C LEU A 73 -8.78 10.19 0.05
N LYS A 74 -8.38 10.20 -1.22
CA LYS A 74 -7.70 9.05 -1.84
C LYS A 74 -6.40 8.69 -1.11
N PRO A 75 -6.13 7.39 -0.95
CA PRO A 75 -4.87 6.95 -0.39
C PRO A 75 -3.71 7.25 -1.33
N TYR A 76 -2.54 7.42 -0.75
CA TYR A 76 -1.29 7.59 -1.48
C TYR A 76 -0.57 6.25 -1.59
N LEU A 77 -0.02 5.97 -2.77
CA LEU A 77 0.81 4.80 -3.03
C LEU A 77 2.28 5.16 -2.78
N VAL A 78 2.82 4.70 -1.65
CA VAL A 78 4.22 4.95 -1.30
C VAL A 78 5.08 3.82 -1.88
N PRO A 79 6.04 4.13 -2.77
CA PRO A 79 6.88 3.12 -3.41
C PRO A 79 7.84 2.48 -2.40
N THR A 80 8.05 1.17 -2.53
CA THR A 80 9.06 0.45 -1.74
C THR A 80 10.28 0.05 -2.55
N GLY A 81 10.18 0.03 -3.88
CA GLY A 81 11.21 -0.47 -4.79
C GLY A 81 11.45 -1.98 -4.66
N ILE A 82 10.54 -2.71 -3.99
CA ILE A 82 10.71 -4.13 -3.65
C ILE A 82 9.61 -4.95 -4.32
N LYS A 83 10.00 -6.09 -4.87
CA LYS A 83 9.11 -7.18 -5.31
C LYS A 83 9.33 -8.44 -4.47
N ALA A 84 8.31 -9.28 -4.37
CA ALA A 84 8.35 -10.52 -3.59
C ALA A 84 8.06 -11.74 -4.47
N TYR A 85 8.89 -12.77 -4.37
CA TYR A 85 8.62 -14.08 -4.96
C TYR A 85 8.25 -15.09 -3.86
N MET A 86 7.36 -16.02 -4.19
CA MET A 86 6.86 -17.03 -3.26
C MET A 86 6.33 -18.24 -4.00
N GLN A 87 5.95 -19.29 -3.26
CA GLN A 87 5.34 -20.48 -3.84
C GLN A 87 3.90 -20.20 -4.30
N PRO A 88 3.34 -20.97 -5.23
CA PRO A 88 1.98 -20.75 -5.74
C PRO A 88 0.87 -20.88 -4.71
N ASP A 89 1.12 -21.57 -3.59
CA ASP A 89 0.23 -21.77 -2.45
C ASP A 89 0.49 -20.78 -1.30
N GLU A 90 1.22 -19.69 -1.58
CA GLU A 90 1.58 -18.67 -0.61
C GLU A 90 1.11 -17.29 -1.07
N VAL A 91 0.83 -16.45 -0.09
CA VAL A 91 0.48 -15.04 -0.26
C VAL A 91 1.33 -14.19 0.68
N LEU A 92 1.75 -13.02 0.25
CA LEU A 92 2.35 -12.03 1.14
C LEU A 92 1.27 -11.05 1.59
N ILE A 93 0.95 -11.11 2.87
CA ILE A 93 0.01 -10.20 3.53
C ILE A 93 0.75 -8.96 4.00
N LEU A 94 0.38 -7.78 3.51
CA LEU A 94 0.95 -6.51 3.90
C LEU A 94 0.03 -5.82 4.91
N VAL A 95 0.57 -5.47 6.08
CA VAL A 95 -0.20 -4.89 7.20
C VAL A 95 0.49 -3.68 7.81
N ASN A 96 -0.26 -2.91 8.59
CA ASN A 96 0.29 -1.81 9.38
C ASN A 96 1.37 -2.31 10.34
N ARG A 97 2.41 -1.50 10.52
CA ARG A 97 3.24 -1.60 11.72
C ARG A 97 2.48 -0.98 12.90
N SER A 98 2.61 -1.55 14.08
CA SER A 98 1.93 -1.06 15.29
C SER A 98 2.17 0.43 15.58
N SER A 99 3.35 0.95 15.24
CA SER A 99 3.70 2.36 15.41
C SER A 99 3.06 3.29 14.37
N GLY A 100 2.59 2.78 13.24
CA GLY A 100 1.96 3.57 12.17
C GLY A 100 0.75 4.36 12.70
N PRO A 101 -0.36 3.70 13.05
CA PRO A 101 -1.54 4.39 13.58
C PRO A 101 -1.29 5.03 14.95
N LEU A 102 -0.58 4.34 15.85
CA LEU A 102 -0.41 4.79 17.22
C LEU A 102 0.41 6.08 17.34
N LYS A 103 1.55 6.17 16.67
CA LYS A 103 2.50 7.29 16.83
C LYS A 103 2.49 8.29 15.68
N ARG A 104 2.19 7.82 14.45
CA ARG A 104 2.34 8.62 13.23
C ARG A 104 1.02 9.05 12.60
N ARG A 105 -0.10 8.48 13.05
CA ARG A 105 -1.43 8.72 12.46
C ARG A 105 -1.51 8.28 11.00
N LEU A 106 -0.76 7.22 10.64
CA LEU A 106 -0.76 6.60 9.31
C LEU A 106 -1.49 5.26 9.36
N ILE A 107 -2.37 5.02 8.42
CA ILE A 107 -3.08 3.74 8.27
C ILE A 107 -3.02 3.23 6.83
N LEU A 108 -3.10 1.90 6.69
CA LEU A 108 -3.46 1.25 5.43
C LEU A 108 -5.00 1.26 5.33
N PRO A 109 -5.60 2.00 4.40
CA PRO A 109 -7.06 2.13 4.32
C PRO A 109 -7.74 0.83 3.88
N ASN A 110 -7.05 -0.04 3.16
CA ASN A 110 -7.51 -1.37 2.79
C ASN A 110 -7.40 -2.41 3.93
N GLY A 111 -6.91 -2.00 5.12
CA GLY A 111 -6.69 -2.88 6.27
C GLY A 111 -5.55 -3.87 6.06
N VAL A 112 -5.63 -4.65 4.99
CA VAL A 112 -4.65 -5.65 4.58
C VAL A 112 -4.38 -5.51 3.08
N GLY A 113 -3.12 -5.46 2.67
CA GLY A 113 -2.71 -5.60 1.28
C GLY A 113 -2.45 -7.07 0.96
N ILE A 114 -2.97 -7.55 -0.15
CA ILE A 114 -2.75 -8.92 -0.64
C ILE A 114 -1.80 -8.84 -1.83
N ILE A 115 -0.66 -9.52 -1.71
CA ILE A 115 0.33 -9.64 -2.77
C ILE A 115 0.39 -11.11 -3.18
N ASP A 116 -0.19 -11.42 -4.32
CA ASP A 116 -0.28 -12.77 -4.86
C ASP A 116 1.06 -13.23 -5.47
N ALA A 117 1.27 -14.52 -5.56
CA ALA A 117 2.50 -15.11 -6.11
C ALA A 117 2.74 -14.69 -7.58
N ASP A 118 1.68 -14.53 -8.37
CA ASP A 118 1.73 -14.13 -9.79
C ASP A 118 1.90 -12.62 -10.01
N TYR A 119 1.93 -11.83 -8.92
CA TYR A 119 2.25 -10.40 -9.01
C TYR A 119 3.74 -10.16 -9.29
N TYR A 120 4.59 -11.10 -8.93
CA TYR A 120 6.03 -11.05 -9.18
C TYR A 120 6.34 -11.00 -10.68
N ASP A 121 7.24 -10.10 -11.07
CA ASP A 121 7.68 -9.90 -12.47
C ASP A 121 6.54 -9.64 -13.47
N ASN A 122 5.40 -9.07 -13.01
CA ASN A 122 4.36 -8.68 -13.96
C ASN A 122 4.87 -7.57 -14.92
N PRO A 123 4.35 -7.49 -16.16
CA PRO A 123 4.89 -6.60 -17.19
C PRO A 123 4.65 -5.11 -16.92
N ALA A 124 3.72 -4.74 -16.03
CA ALA A 124 3.39 -3.34 -15.80
C ALA A 124 4.40 -2.63 -14.88
N ASN A 125 4.89 -3.31 -13.83
CA ASN A 125 5.77 -2.71 -12.82
C ASN A 125 6.73 -3.71 -12.15
N GLU A 126 7.04 -4.83 -12.78
CA GLU A 126 7.88 -5.91 -12.24
C GLU A 126 7.40 -6.50 -10.91
N GLY A 127 6.17 -6.21 -10.49
CA GLY A 127 5.66 -6.61 -9.18
C GLY A 127 6.11 -5.70 -8.04
N GLU A 128 6.44 -4.43 -8.32
CA GLU A 128 6.76 -3.47 -7.26
C GLU A 128 5.60 -3.33 -6.27
N ILE A 129 5.93 -3.50 -5.00
CA ILE A 129 4.98 -3.39 -3.89
C ILE A 129 4.90 -1.94 -3.46
N PHE A 130 3.70 -1.37 -3.56
CA PHE A 130 3.37 -0.06 -3.03
C PHE A 130 2.59 -0.21 -1.72
N VAL A 131 2.88 0.66 -0.76
CA VAL A 131 2.11 0.72 0.47
C VAL A 131 1.07 1.82 0.34
N GLN A 132 -0.22 1.45 0.38
CA GLN A 132 -1.30 2.43 0.45
C GLN A 132 -1.34 3.05 1.83
N LEU A 133 -1.22 4.38 1.91
CA LEU A 133 -1.26 5.08 3.19
C LEU A 133 -2.20 6.28 3.14
N VAL A 134 -2.90 6.48 4.26
CA VAL A 134 -3.67 7.68 4.58
C VAL A 134 -3.10 8.29 5.86
N ASN A 135 -2.88 9.61 5.83
CA ASN A 135 -2.49 10.38 7.01
C ASN A 135 -3.72 11.05 7.62
N TYR A 136 -4.22 10.50 8.73
CA TYR A 136 -5.34 11.09 9.48
C TYR A 136 -4.89 12.03 10.60
N GLY A 137 -3.60 12.36 10.67
CA GLY A 137 -3.07 13.39 11.55
C GLY A 137 -3.42 14.81 11.06
N LEU A 138 -3.31 15.80 11.93
CA LEU A 138 -3.63 17.19 11.59
C LEU A 138 -2.56 17.90 10.76
N ARG A 139 -1.37 17.33 10.65
CA ARG A 139 -0.24 17.89 9.90
C ARG A 139 0.21 16.90 8.83
N ASP A 140 0.83 17.40 7.76
CA ASP A 140 1.49 16.55 6.78
C ASP A 140 2.56 15.72 7.46
N TYR A 141 2.71 14.49 6.98
CA TYR A 141 3.74 13.58 7.46
C TYR A 141 4.80 13.38 6.36
N HIS A 142 6.04 13.63 6.72
CA HIS A 142 7.17 13.48 5.79
C HIS A 142 7.87 12.16 6.07
N ILE A 143 7.61 11.17 5.23
CA ILE A 143 8.30 9.88 5.23
C ILE A 143 9.68 10.10 4.60
N LYS A 144 10.72 9.60 5.27
CA LYS A 144 12.07 9.61 4.73
C LYS A 144 12.38 8.30 4.03
N LYS A 145 13.21 8.35 3.00
CA LYS A 145 13.78 7.14 2.38
C LYS A 145 14.37 6.22 3.46
N GLY A 146 14.05 4.93 3.38
CA GLY A 146 14.44 3.93 4.37
C GLY A 146 13.58 3.90 5.64
N GLU A 147 12.63 4.81 5.79
CA GLU A 147 11.67 4.76 6.90
C GLU A 147 10.70 3.58 6.74
N ARG A 148 10.60 2.74 7.78
CA ARG A 148 9.72 1.56 7.79
C ARG A 148 8.26 1.98 7.90
N ILE A 149 7.46 1.63 6.89
CA ILE A 149 6.07 2.09 6.71
C ILE A 149 5.03 0.99 6.83
N ALA A 150 5.40 -0.26 6.54
CA ALA A 150 4.53 -1.43 6.66
C ALA A 150 5.32 -2.66 7.10
N GLN A 151 4.64 -3.79 7.27
CA GLN A 151 5.27 -5.10 7.44
C GLN A 151 4.54 -6.15 6.61
N GLY A 152 5.28 -7.10 6.06
CA GLY A 152 4.75 -8.21 5.26
C GLY A 152 4.94 -9.55 5.96
N ILE A 153 3.97 -10.45 5.82
CA ILE A 153 4.00 -11.79 6.40
C ILE A 153 3.66 -12.78 5.30
N PHE A 154 4.54 -13.76 5.03
CA PHE A 154 4.20 -14.86 4.13
C PHE A 154 3.27 -15.85 4.85
N VAL A 155 2.18 -16.21 4.20
CA VAL A 155 1.14 -17.09 4.73
C VAL A 155 0.75 -18.10 3.66
N PRO A 156 0.67 -19.41 3.96
CA PRO A 156 0.05 -20.37 3.05
C PRO A 156 -1.47 -20.16 3.02
N TYR A 157 -2.10 -20.42 1.88
CA TYR A 157 -3.56 -20.33 1.76
C TYR A 157 -4.15 -21.59 1.17
N LEU A 158 -5.46 -21.76 1.34
CA LEU A 158 -6.21 -22.87 0.78
C LEU A 158 -7.11 -22.35 -0.35
N VAL A 159 -7.37 -23.20 -1.31
CA VAL A 159 -8.31 -22.95 -2.40
C VAL A 159 -9.60 -23.71 -2.15
N ALA A 160 -10.70 -23.28 -2.75
CA ALA A 160 -11.98 -23.96 -2.66
C ALA A 160 -11.96 -25.29 -3.42
N ASP A 161 -12.70 -26.28 -2.90
CA ASP A 161 -12.90 -27.53 -3.63
C ASP A 161 -13.68 -27.29 -4.93
N GLN A 162 -13.29 -27.96 -6.00
CA GLN A 162 -13.96 -27.92 -7.30
C GLN A 162 -13.99 -26.51 -7.96
N GLU A 163 -13.04 -25.63 -7.64
CA GLU A 163 -12.94 -24.35 -8.36
C GLU A 163 -12.51 -24.54 -9.82
N GLU A 164 -13.04 -23.72 -10.71
CA GLU A 164 -12.52 -23.59 -12.06
C GLU A 164 -11.26 -22.71 -11.99
N VAL A 165 -10.09 -23.32 -12.24
CA VAL A 165 -8.80 -22.59 -12.19
C VAL A 165 -8.76 -21.53 -13.29
N PRO A 166 -8.69 -20.24 -12.95
CA PRO A 166 -8.60 -19.17 -13.93
C PRO A 166 -7.36 -19.31 -14.81
N GLN A 167 -7.52 -19.20 -16.15
CA GLN A 167 -6.39 -19.25 -17.10
C GLN A 167 -5.76 -17.88 -17.36
N ALA A 168 -6.34 -16.82 -16.80
CA ALA A 168 -5.86 -15.46 -16.98
C ALA A 168 -4.51 -15.26 -16.30
N LYS A 169 -3.57 -14.63 -17.01
CA LYS A 169 -2.30 -14.19 -16.42
C LYS A 169 -2.45 -12.76 -15.91
N ARG A 170 -1.89 -12.48 -14.76
CA ARG A 170 -1.87 -11.12 -14.20
C ARG A 170 -1.03 -10.19 -15.09
N SER A 171 -1.58 -9.04 -15.46
CA SER A 171 -0.89 -8.01 -16.24
C SER A 171 -0.42 -6.81 -15.40
N GLY A 172 -0.88 -6.69 -14.16
CA GLY A 172 -0.53 -5.59 -13.27
C GLY A 172 -1.21 -5.69 -11.90
N GLY A 173 -1.28 -4.58 -11.17
CA GLY A 173 -1.89 -4.47 -9.84
C GLY A 173 -3.09 -3.52 -9.78
N PHE A 174 -3.64 -3.30 -8.59
CA PHE A 174 -4.68 -2.31 -8.27
C PHE A 174 -5.94 -2.38 -9.17
N GLY A 175 -6.43 -3.59 -9.46
CA GLY A 175 -7.64 -3.80 -10.27
C GLY A 175 -7.40 -3.86 -11.78
N SER A 176 -6.16 -4.12 -12.22
CA SER A 176 -5.83 -4.33 -13.64
C SER A 176 -6.41 -5.61 -14.26
N THR A 177 -6.88 -6.56 -13.46
CA THR A 177 -7.71 -7.69 -13.91
C THR A 177 -9.09 -7.14 -14.27
N LYS A 178 -9.24 -6.67 -15.52
CA LYS A 178 -10.56 -6.29 -16.06
C LYS A 178 -11.45 -7.53 -16.08
N GLN A 179 -12.61 -7.44 -15.44
CA GLN A 179 -13.74 -8.32 -15.69
C GLN A 179 -14.23 -8.11 -17.11
#